data_88990a777f7d719191ef344dc5aacbaf
#
_entry.id   88990a777f7d719191ef344dc5aacbaf
#
_cell.length_a   1.000
_cell.length_b   1.000
_cell.length_c   1.000
_cell.angle_alpha   90.00
_cell.angle_beta   90.00
_cell.angle_gamma   90.00
#
_symmetry.space_group_name_H-M   'P 1'
#
loop_
_entity.id
_entity.type
_entity.pdbx_description
1 polymer ?
#
loop_
_entity_poly.entity_id
_entity_poly.type
_entity_poly.pdbx_seq_one_letter_code
_entity_poly.pdbx_strand_id
1 'polypeptide(L)'
;VHTDLLQNKIIEDPFFRLNERGLQWIDKEDWVYETCFTLAADMMRKENMELVFEGLDTYADVYLNDECILKADNMFRRWSIPVRQYIREENNILKVYFHSPVKIDVPKWDALPYQYPASNDQSENGGLFNKKISIFARKAGYHYGWDWGPRLVTSGIWRPVYIRAWSDLRINDVFIEQKEVGAGRAVIAGHVELDADKDMNGVLVTITDEVTGRVLGEWQADLKRGTNRVTVDFVLHKPKLWWSNGLGEPFLYRFRTDIIAGGELLDSKTERVGIRSLKVVHQPDKDGHTFYIELNGRPVFAKGANYIPSDNFLPRVTPENYKKDDSRCRRCKHEYVARLG
;
A
#
# COMPACT_ATOMS: atom_id res chain seq x y z
N VAL A 1 1.98 -6.97 -17.43
CA VAL A 1 2.19 -7.72 -18.70
C VAL A 1 0.86 -8.05 -19.37
N HIS A 2 -0.05 -8.85 -18.79
CA HIS A 2 -1.32 -9.22 -19.44
C HIS A 2 -2.11 -8.02 -19.96
N THR A 3 -2.22 -6.95 -19.18
CA THR A 3 -2.89 -5.71 -19.56
C THR A 3 -2.20 -5.00 -20.72
N ASP A 4 -0.88 -5.03 -20.76
CA ASP A 4 -0.11 -4.40 -21.83
C ASP A 4 -0.22 -5.19 -23.13
N LEU A 5 -0.15 -6.52 -23.04
CA LEU A 5 -0.36 -7.39 -24.20
C LEU A 5 -1.76 -7.24 -24.78
N LEU A 6 -2.78 -7.14 -23.92
CA LEU A 6 -4.16 -6.90 -24.33
C LEU A 6 -4.32 -5.52 -24.98
N GLN A 7 -3.78 -4.46 -24.38
CA GLN A 7 -3.85 -3.11 -24.93
C GLN A 7 -3.17 -2.99 -26.30
N ASN A 8 -2.07 -3.70 -26.48
CA ASN A 8 -1.35 -3.75 -27.76
C ASN A 8 -1.92 -4.79 -28.73
N LYS A 9 -3.04 -5.43 -28.40
CA LYS A 9 -3.72 -6.43 -29.25
C LYS A 9 -2.83 -7.64 -29.61
N ILE A 10 -1.90 -7.98 -28.76
CA ILE A 10 -1.04 -9.17 -28.90
C ILE A 10 -1.77 -10.41 -28.40
N ILE A 11 -2.67 -10.22 -27.41
CA ILE A 11 -3.57 -11.26 -26.91
C ILE A 11 -5.02 -10.79 -27.01
N GLU A 12 -5.94 -11.74 -27.04
CA GLU A 12 -7.38 -11.48 -26.91
C GLU A 12 -7.77 -11.33 -25.43
N ASP A 13 -9.00 -10.86 -25.18
CA ASP A 13 -9.53 -10.69 -23.81
C ASP A 13 -9.47 -12.01 -23.05
N PRO A 14 -8.70 -12.11 -21.98
CA PRO A 14 -8.56 -13.32 -21.16
C PRO A 14 -9.89 -13.85 -20.61
N PHE A 15 -10.86 -12.97 -20.39
CA PHE A 15 -12.17 -13.31 -19.80
C PHE A 15 -13.24 -13.65 -20.82
N PHE A 16 -12.91 -13.59 -22.11
CA PHE A 16 -13.86 -14.00 -23.15
C PHE A 16 -13.75 -15.50 -23.42
N ARG A 17 -14.83 -16.24 -23.14
CA ARG A 17 -14.93 -17.70 -23.34
C ARG A 17 -13.80 -18.47 -22.65
N LEU A 18 -12.93 -19.10 -23.44
CA LEU A 18 -11.84 -19.98 -22.97
C LEU A 18 -10.45 -19.41 -23.30
N ASN A 19 -10.35 -18.09 -23.58
CA ASN A 19 -9.10 -17.47 -24.00
C ASN A 19 -8.00 -17.62 -22.93
N GLU A 20 -8.37 -17.65 -21.63
CA GLU A 20 -7.41 -17.86 -20.55
C GLU A 20 -6.56 -19.11 -20.72
N ARG A 21 -7.09 -20.14 -21.37
CA ARG A 21 -6.35 -21.39 -21.62
C ARG A 21 -5.19 -21.19 -22.58
N GLY A 22 -5.38 -20.34 -23.60
CA GLY A 22 -4.36 -20.00 -24.59
C GLY A 22 -3.28 -19.06 -24.07
N LEU A 23 -3.46 -18.47 -22.87
CA LEU A 23 -2.56 -17.47 -22.31
C LEU A 23 -1.60 -18.00 -21.25
N GLN A 24 -1.62 -19.31 -20.97
CA GLN A 24 -0.80 -19.97 -19.95
C GLN A 24 0.69 -20.05 -20.30
N TRP A 25 1.11 -19.42 -21.38
CA TRP A 25 2.52 -19.25 -21.74
C TRP A 25 3.13 -17.99 -21.11
N ILE A 26 2.32 -16.99 -20.77
CA ILE A 26 2.77 -15.66 -20.33
C ILE A 26 3.56 -15.74 -19.02
N ASP A 27 3.14 -16.57 -18.08
CA ASP A 27 3.81 -16.74 -16.80
C ASP A 27 5.10 -17.59 -16.87
N LYS A 28 5.35 -18.21 -18.01
CA LYS A 28 6.56 -19.02 -18.28
C LYS A 28 7.67 -18.20 -18.93
N GLU A 29 7.38 -16.97 -19.33
CA GLU A 29 8.35 -16.06 -19.93
C GLU A 29 8.82 -15.01 -18.93
N ASP A 30 10.04 -14.53 -19.17
CA ASP A 30 10.60 -13.38 -18.46
C ASP A 30 10.21 -12.12 -19.24
N TRP A 31 10.01 -11.01 -18.52
CA TRP A 31 9.50 -9.77 -19.09
C TRP A 31 10.39 -8.58 -18.75
N VAL A 32 10.55 -7.66 -19.67
CA VAL A 32 11.35 -6.45 -19.47
C VAL A 32 10.49 -5.22 -19.72
N TYR A 33 10.54 -4.29 -18.76
CA TYR A 33 10.07 -2.92 -18.93
C TYR A 33 11.27 -2.01 -18.97
N GLU A 34 11.32 -1.14 -19.97
CA GLU A 34 12.40 -0.16 -20.12
C GLU A 34 11.84 1.21 -20.47
N THR A 35 12.39 2.24 -19.87
CA THR A 35 12.05 3.62 -20.17
C THR A 35 13.28 4.52 -20.04
N CYS A 36 13.30 5.59 -20.84
CA CYS A 36 14.28 6.66 -20.73
C CYS A 36 13.60 7.90 -20.14
N PHE A 37 14.28 8.59 -19.23
CA PHE A 37 13.75 9.81 -18.61
C PHE A 37 14.85 10.81 -18.25
N THR A 38 14.44 12.07 -18.13
CA THR A 38 15.27 13.17 -17.64
C THR A 38 14.57 13.81 -16.45
N LEU A 39 15.33 14.17 -15.43
CA LEU A 39 14.80 14.84 -14.25
C LEU A 39 14.76 16.36 -14.43
N ALA A 40 13.79 17.00 -13.81
CA ALA A 40 13.70 18.44 -13.76
C ALA A 40 14.89 19.04 -12.97
N ALA A 41 15.35 20.22 -13.37
CA ALA A 41 16.54 20.85 -12.80
C ALA A 41 16.43 21.16 -11.30
N ASP A 42 15.23 21.37 -10.78
CA ASP A 42 14.96 21.56 -9.35
C ASP A 42 15.15 20.28 -8.56
N MET A 43 14.77 19.12 -9.11
CA MET A 43 15.05 17.82 -8.51
C MET A 43 16.56 17.53 -8.51
N MET A 44 17.26 17.84 -9.61
CA MET A 44 18.70 17.64 -9.73
C MET A 44 19.53 18.43 -8.71
N ARG A 45 19.00 19.54 -8.20
CA ARG A 45 19.64 20.33 -7.13
C ARG A 45 19.49 19.71 -5.74
N LYS A 46 18.62 18.71 -5.58
CA LYS A 46 18.41 18.03 -4.29
C LYS A 46 19.55 17.07 -3.98
N GLU A 47 19.92 17.00 -2.72
CA GLU A 47 21.04 16.16 -2.24
C GLU A 47 20.67 14.68 -2.19
N ASN A 48 19.41 14.39 -1.91
CA ASN A 48 18.89 13.04 -1.78
C ASN A 48 17.88 12.73 -2.86
N MET A 49 17.94 11.52 -3.36
CA MET A 49 16.95 10.97 -4.30
C MET A 49 16.69 9.51 -4.00
N GLU A 50 15.44 9.13 -4.03
CA GLU A 50 14.99 7.75 -3.97
C GLU A 50 14.11 7.41 -5.16
N LEU A 51 14.38 6.27 -5.78
CA LEU A 51 13.46 5.62 -6.69
C LEU A 51 12.52 4.74 -5.86
N VAL A 52 11.23 5.00 -5.97
CA VAL A 52 10.20 4.33 -5.18
C VAL A 52 9.30 3.52 -6.09
N PHE A 53 9.19 2.23 -5.79
CA PHE A 53 8.16 1.34 -6.36
C PHE A 53 7.15 1.03 -5.27
N GLU A 54 5.90 1.39 -5.47
CA GLU A 54 4.81 1.04 -4.54
C GLU A 54 4.42 -0.44 -4.63
N GLY A 55 4.85 -1.14 -5.69
CA GLY A 55 4.67 -2.57 -5.84
C GLY A 55 5.25 -3.12 -7.14
N LEU A 56 6.05 -4.18 -7.02
CA LEU A 56 6.60 -4.96 -8.11
C LEU A 56 6.07 -6.39 -8.02
N ASP A 57 5.47 -6.92 -9.06
CA ASP A 57 4.88 -8.24 -9.10
C ASP A 57 5.71 -9.18 -10.00
N THR A 58 6.55 -10.02 -9.46
CA THR A 58 6.94 -10.30 -8.07
C THR A 58 8.45 -10.36 -7.97
N TYR A 59 9.10 -11.28 -8.72
CA TYR A 59 10.55 -11.43 -8.80
C TYR A 59 11.09 -10.47 -9.85
N ALA A 60 11.81 -9.43 -9.41
CA ALA A 60 12.29 -8.40 -10.33
C ALA A 60 13.70 -7.94 -10.00
N ASP A 61 14.55 -7.85 -11.03
CA ASP A 61 15.82 -7.15 -10.97
C ASP A 61 15.64 -5.76 -11.60
N VAL A 62 15.98 -4.71 -10.83
CA VAL A 62 15.86 -3.32 -11.27
C VAL A 62 17.24 -2.76 -11.57
N TYR A 63 17.37 -2.19 -12.75
CA TYR A 63 18.59 -1.54 -13.21
C TYR A 63 18.33 -0.06 -13.47
N LEU A 64 19.24 0.79 -13.02
CA LEU A 64 19.27 2.20 -13.34
C LEU A 64 20.63 2.52 -13.97
N ASN A 65 20.64 2.97 -15.21
CA ASN A 65 21.86 3.27 -15.96
C ASN A 65 22.87 2.11 -15.96
N ASP A 66 22.36 0.89 -16.21
CA ASP A 66 23.08 -0.39 -16.24
C ASP A 66 23.49 -0.96 -14.88
N GLU A 67 23.33 -0.22 -13.78
CA GLU A 67 23.62 -0.70 -12.43
C GLU A 67 22.41 -1.41 -11.84
N CYS A 68 22.61 -2.62 -11.29
CA CYS A 68 21.56 -3.36 -10.57
C CYS A 68 21.37 -2.76 -9.18
N ILE A 69 20.25 -2.07 -8.98
CA ILE A 69 19.97 -1.32 -7.75
C ILE A 69 19.02 -2.03 -6.79
N LEU A 70 18.27 -3.03 -7.27
CA LEU A 70 17.31 -3.78 -6.46
C LEU A 70 17.09 -5.18 -7.03
N LYS A 71 16.91 -6.16 -6.13
CA LYS A 71 16.29 -7.47 -6.39
C LYS A 71 15.06 -7.62 -5.52
N ALA A 72 13.88 -7.61 -6.15
CA ALA A 72 12.59 -7.71 -5.46
C ALA A 72 12.05 -9.14 -5.53
N ASP A 73 11.31 -9.54 -4.49
CA ASP A 73 10.70 -10.87 -4.35
C ASP A 73 9.30 -10.85 -3.72
N ASN A 74 8.68 -9.67 -3.61
CA ASN A 74 7.44 -9.50 -2.87
C ASN A 74 6.57 -8.41 -3.51
N MET A 75 5.37 -8.77 -4.00
CA MET A 75 4.49 -7.81 -4.67
C MET A 75 3.82 -6.81 -3.71
N PHE A 76 3.71 -7.14 -2.43
CA PHE A 76 3.00 -6.32 -1.44
C PHE A 76 3.89 -5.30 -0.74
N ARG A 77 5.19 -5.35 -0.99
CA ARG A 77 6.15 -4.46 -0.38
C ARG A 77 6.40 -3.23 -1.24
N ARG A 78 6.44 -2.06 -0.60
CA ARG A 78 7.04 -0.86 -1.15
C ARG A 78 8.56 -0.98 -1.11
N TRP A 79 9.21 -0.59 -2.20
CA TRP A 79 10.66 -0.58 -2.34
C TRP A 79 11.13 0.86 -2.55
N SER A 80 12.00 1.33 -1.68
CA SER A 80 12.59 2.68 -1.74
C SER A 80 14.10 2.55 -1.78
N ILE A 81 14.70 3.01 -2.86
CA ILE A 81 16.11 2.79 -3.16
C ILE A 81 16.81 4.13 -3.33
N PRO A 82 17.87 4.43 -2.53
CA PRO A 82 18.69 5.62 -2.76
C PRO A 82 19.35 5.57 -4.13
N VAL A 83 19.09 6.57 -4.97
CA VAL A 83 19.56 6.55 -6.37
C VAL A 83 20.38 7.77 -6.77
N ARG A 84 20.63 8.73 -5.88
CA ARG A 84 21.34 9.98 -6.21
C ARG A 84 22.65 9.75 -6.94
N GLN A 85 23.40 8.74 -6.54
CA GLN A 85 24.70 8.38 -7.12
C GLN A 85 24.63 7.74 -8.51
N TYR A 86 23.46 7.22 -8.89
CA TYR A 86 23.27 6.56 -10.19
C TYR A 86 22.59 7.47 -11.22
N ILE A 87 22.01 8.59 -10.78
CA ILE A 87 21.29 9.53 -11.64
C ILE A 87 22.28 10.37 -12.45
N ARG A 88 22.00 10.48 -13.75
CA ARG A 88 22.66 11.38 -14.70
C ARG A 88 21.80 12.61 -14.95
N GLU A 89 22.40 13.68 -15.48
CA GLU A 89 21.67 14.90 -15.80
C GLU A 89 20.57 14.64 -16.85
N GLU A 90 20.89 13.81 -17.85
CA GLU A 90 19.98 13.47 -18.94
C GLU A 90 20.05 11.98 -19.26
N ASN A 91 19.04 11.50 -19.99
CA ASN A 91 19.02 10.16 -20.58
C ASN A 91 19.21 9.03 -19.56
N ASN A 92 18.53 9.11 -18.42
CA ASN A 92 18.51 8.00 -17.47
C ASN A 92 17.69 6.84 -18.03
N ILE A 93 18.22 5.63 -17.98
CA ILE A 93 17.55 4.41 -18.42
C ILE A 93 17.15 3.61 -17.20
N LEU A 94 15.85 3.42 -17.01
CA LEU A 94 15.30 2.52 -16.01
C LEU A 94 14.85 1.24 -16.70
N LYS A 95 15.42 0.10 -16.29
CA LYS A 95 15.03 -1.22 -16.77
C LYS A 95 14.62 -2.10 -15.59
N VAL A 96 13.45 -2.74 -15.71
CA VAL A 96 12.94 -3.70 -14.75
C VAL A 96 12.76 -5.04 -15.43
N TYR A 97 13.55 -6.02 -15.02
CA TYR A 97 13.52 -7.38 -15.53
C TYR A 97 12.71 -8.25 -14.57
N PHE A 98 11.57 -8.72 -15.01
CA PHE A 98 10.72 -9.64 -14.27
C PHE A 98 11.03 -11.09 -14.66
N HIS A 99 11.41 -11.87 -13.67
CA HIS A 99 11.61 -13.30 -13.81
C HIS A 99 10.28 -14.04 -13.76
N SER A 100 10.14 -15.06 -14.57
CA SER A 100 9.00 -15.97 -14.52
C SER A 100 8.88 -16.64 -13.15
N PRO A 101 7.72 -16.50 -12.46
CA PRO A 101 7.49 -17.24 -11.22
C PRO A 101 7.57 -18.75 -11.42
N VAL A 102 7.17 -19.24 -12.59
CA VAL A 102 7.23 -20.68 -12.93
C VAL A 102 8.68 -21.16 -13.00
N LYS A 103 9.56 -20.41 -13.70
CA LYS A 103 10.99 -20.78 -13.80
C LYS A 103 11.68 -20.77 -12.43
N ILE A 104 11.30 -19.86 -11.53
CA ILE A 104 11.90 -19.75 -10.19
C ILE A 104 11.34 -20.79 -9.24
N ASP A 105 10.03 -21.05 -9.25
CA ASP A 105 9.37 -21.78 -8.16
C ASP A 105 9.18 -23.26 -8.45
N VAL A 106 9.15 -23.69 -9.72
CA VAL A 106 9.10 -25.12 -10.07
C VAL A 106 10.31 -25.88 -9.52
N PRO A 107 11.56 -25.41 -9.65
CA PRO A 107 12.70 -26.09 -9.02
C PRO A 107 12.60 -26.17 -7.49
N LYS A 108 12.00 -25.20 -6.83
CA LYS A 108 11.77 -25.24 -5.38
C LYS A 108 10.76 -26.32 -5.01
N TRP A 109 9.69 -26.45 -5.80
CA TRP A 109 8.72 -27.52 -5.63
C TRP A 109 9.37 -28.90 -5.79
N ASP A 110 10.17 -29.08 -6.84
CA ASP A 110 10.83 -30.37 -7.14
C ASP A 110 11.86 -30.76 -6.07
N ALA A 111 12.40 -29.78 -5.34
CA ALA A 111 13.32 -30.02 -4.22
C ALA A 111 12.63 -30.34 -2.89
N LEU A 112 11.30 -30.24 -2.78
CA LEU A 112 10.59 -30.52 -1.54
C LEU A 112 10.58 -32.04 -1.24
N PRO A 113 10.79 -32.45 0.02
CA PRO A 113 10.70 -33.85 0.42
C PRO A 113 9.26 -34.37 0.48
N TYR A 114 8.28 -33.47 0.49
CA TYR A 114 6.84 -33.75 0.50
C TYR A 114 6.06 -32.61 -0.11
N GLN A 115 4.81 -32.86 -0.53
CA GLN A 115 3.96 -31.89 -1.18
C GLN A 115 3.14 -31.10 -0.13
N TYR A 116 3.17 -29.77 -0.21
CA TYR A 116 2.28 -28.94 0.57
C TYR A 116 0.91 -28.80 -0.11
N PRO A 117 -0.18 -28.80 0.67
CA PRO A 117 -1.51 -28.56 0.11
C PRO A 117 -1.65 -27.10 -0.33
N ALA A 118 -2.16 -26.88 -1.54
CA ALA A 118 -2.56 -25.59 -2.07
C ALA A 118 -3.79 -25.80 -2.97
N SER A 119 -4.94 -26.05 -2.36
CA SER A 119 -6.15 -26.55 -3.04
C SER A 119 -6.68 -25.64 -4.14
N ASN A 120 -6.47 -24.32 -4.02
CA ASN A 120 -6.94 -23.35 -5.01
C ASN A 120 -5.93 -23.06 -6.14
N ASP A 121 -4.69 -23.56 -6.04
CA ASP A 121 -3.72 -23.44 -7.11
C ASP A 121 -4.10 -24.37 -8.27
N GLN A 122 -4.45 -23.77 -9.41
CA GLN A 122 -4.87 -24.46 -10.63
C GLN A 122 -3.68 -24.78 -11.54
N SER A 123 -2.64 -25.39 -10.99
CA SER A 123 -1.40 -25.74 -11.71
C SER A 123 -1.65 -26.59 -12.96
N GLU A 124 -2.67 -27.43 -12.95
CA GLU A 124 -3.10 -28.25 -14.08
C GLU A 124 -3.46 -27.38 -15.30
N ASN A 125 -4.22 -26.30 -15.09
CA ASN A 125 -4.57 -25.34 -16.14
C ASN A 125 -3.33 -24.63 -16.71
N GLY A 126 -2.29 -24.46 -15.90
CA GLY A 126 -0.99 -23.94 -16.31
C GLY A 126 -0.07 -24.95 -16.98
N GLY A 127 -0.48 -26.21 -17.13
CA GLY A 127 0.37 -27.28 -17.65
C GLY A 127 1.52 -27.67 -16.71
N LEU A 128 1.35 -27.44 -15.41
CA LEU A 128 2.33 -27.76 -14.36
C LEU A 128 1.97 -29.05 -13.60
N PHE A 129 0.95 -29.78 -14.07
CA PHE A 129 0.42 -30.96 -13.41
C PHE A 129 0.03 -30.65 -11.94
N ASN A 130 0.62 -31.35 -10.98
CA ASN A 130 0.35 -31.20 -9.55
C ASN A 130 1.30 -30.21 -8.83
N LYS A 131 2.16 -29.49 -9.57
CA LYS A 131 3.14 -28.59 -8.96
C LYS A 131 2.46 -27.28 -8.52
N LYS A 132 2.02 -27.26 -7.27
CA LYS A 132 1.33 -26.12 -6.64
C LYS A 132 2.34 -25.05 -6.17
N ILE A 133 2.77 -24.20 -7.08
CA ILE A 133 3.88 -23.26 -6.85
C ILE A 133 3.47 -21.96 -6.15
N SER A 134 2.18 -21.71 -5.99
CA SER A 134 1.67 -20.50 -5.30
C SER A 134 2.18 -20.32 -3.86
N ILE A 135 2.65 -21.37 -3.23
CA ILE A 135 3.17 -21.37 -1.86
C ILE A 135 4.53 -20.68 -1.70
N PHE A 136 5.28 -20.48 -2.80
CA PHE A 136 6.64 -19.91 -2.75
C PHE A 136 6.67 -18.41 -3.00
N ALA A 137 5.83 -17.91 -3.89
CA ALA A 137 5.83 -16.50 -4.27
C ALA A 137 5.04 -15.64 -3.27
N ARG A 138 5.62 -14.53 -2.81
CA ARG A 138 4.90 -13.51 -2.06
C ARG A 138 4.05 -12.65 -2.99
N LYS A 139 3.01 -13.27 -3.52
CA LYS A 139 2.13 -12.80 -4.57
C LYS A 139 0.68 -13.14 -4.20
N ALA A 140 -0.28 -12.42 -4.78
CA ALA A 140 -1.69 -12.74 -4.57
C ALA A 140 -1.99 -14.17 -5.04
N GLY A 141 -2.45 -15.02 -4.11
CA GLY A 141 -2.65 -16.45 -4.35
C GLY A 141 -3.66 -16.73 -5.47
N TYR A 142 -4.68 -15.89 -5.64
CA TYR A 142 -5.69 -16.04 -6.68
C TYR A 142 -5.15 -15.87 -8.12
N HIS A 143 -3.97 -15.31 -8.32
CA HIS A 143 -3.34 -15.29 -9.64
C HIS A 143 -3.00 -16.70 -10.13
N TYR A 144 -2.77 -17.65 -9.23
CA TYR A 144 -2.58 -19.07 -9.56
C TYR A 144 -3.88 -19.83 -9.77
N GLY A 145 -5.01 -19.11 -9.80
CA GLY A 145 -6.36 -19.61 -9.90
C GLY A 145 -7.08 -19.66 -8.55
N TRP A 146 -8.38 -19.59 -8.59
CA TRP A 146 -9.28 -19.69 -7.45
C TRP A 146 -10.62 -20.24 -7.91
N ASP A 147 -11.55 -20.53 -6.98
CA ASP A 147 -12.91 -21.00 -7.31
C ASP A 147 -13.78 -19.95 -8.05
N TRP A 148 -13.41 -18.69 -7.95
CA TRP A 148 -14.09 -17.55 -8.58
C TRP A 148 -13.31 -16.87 -9.72
N GLY A 149 -12.08 -17.27 -9.98
CA GLY A 149 -11.22 -16.61 -10.97
C GLY A 149 -10.27 -17.56 -11.71
N PRO A 150 -9.99 -17.25 -12.99
CA PRO A 150 -9.08 -18.05 -13.79
C PRO A 150 -7.63 -17.94 -13.28
N ARG A 151 -6.81 -18.93 -13.65
CA ARG A 151 -5.37 -18.88 -13.46
C ARG A 151 -4.75 -17.92 -14.46
N LEU A 152 -4.32 -16.75 -13.98
CA LEU A 152 -3.61 -15.72 -14.75
C LEU A 152 -2.48 -15.18 -13.88
N VAL A 153 -1.34 -15.85 -13.89
CA VAL A 153 -0.17 -15.47 -13.08
C VAL A 153 0.49 -14.26 -13.69
N THR A 154 0.31 -13.14 -13.04
CA THR A 154 0.74 -11.82 -13.52
C THR A 154 2.23 -11.55 -13.26
N SER A 155 2.79 -10.59 -13.98
CA SER A 155 4.09 -9.96 -13.71
C SER A 155 4.03 -8.51 -14.14
N GLY A 156 4.73 -7.62 -13.44
CA GLY A 156 4.84 -6.22 -13.85
C GLY A 156 4.88 -5.20 -12.72
N ILE A 157 4.93 -3.95 -13.10
CA ILE A 157 4.84 -2.80 -12.19
C ILE A 157 3.34 -2.55 -11.94
N TRP A 158 2.82 -3.04 -10.80
CA TRP A 158 1.37 -3.03 -10.56
C TRP A 158 0.87 -1.84 -9.72
N ARG A 159 1.80 -1.06 -9.16
CA ARG A 159 1.54 0.19 -8.45
C ARG A 159 2.47 1.28 -8.96
N PRO A 160 2.21 2.56 -8.62
CA PRO A 160 3.04 3.67 -9.09
C PRO A 160 4.53 3.50 -8.84
N VAL A 161 5.33 4.03 -9.77
CA VAL A 161 6.77 4.21 -9.64
C VAL A 161 7.08 5.69 -9.84
N TYR A 162 7.95 6.24 -8.97
CA TYR A 162 8.32 7.65 -9.01
C TYR A 162 9.67 7.90 -8.35
N ILE A 163 10.27 9.06 -8.65
CA ILE A 163 11.45 9.55 -7.95
C ILE A 163 10.99 10.61 -6.94
N ARG A 164 11.49 10.49 -5.71
CA ARG A 164 11.34 11.47 -4.64
C ARG A 164 12.70 12.09 -4.38
N ALA A 165 12.76 13.43 -4.30
CA ALA A 165 13.99 14.18 -4.06
C ALA A 165 13.78 15.21 -2.95
N TRP A 166 14.76 15.34 -2.05
CA TRP A 166 14.72 16.31 -0.93
C TRP A 166 16.13 16.75 -0.56
N SER A 167 16.22 17.80 0.25
CA SER A 167 17.45 18.25 0.89
C SER A 167 17.22 18.44 2.37
N ASP A 168 18.25 18.24 3.17
CA ASP A 168 18.32 18.46 4.61
C ASP A 168 17.40 17.57 5.46
N LEU A 169 16.07 17.57 5.20
CA LEU A 169 15.08 16.98 6.09
C LEU A 169 13.83 16.54 5.33
N ARG A 170 13.27 15.40 5.74
CA ARG A 170 11.96 14.92 5.24
C ARG A 170 11.13 14.27 6.34
N ILE A 171 9.82 14.21 6.12
CA ILE A 171 8.90 13.37 6.88
C ILE A 171 8.98 11.94 6.33
N ASN A 172 9.40 11.00 7.17
CA ASN A 172 9.39 9.58 6.83
C ASN A 172 8.01 8.98 7.10
N ASP A 173 7.47 9.20 8.31
CA ASP A 173 6.13 8.75 8.67
C ASP A 173 5.42 9.70 9.64
N VAL A 174 4.07 9.65 9.63
CA VAL A 174 3.21 10.32 10.59
C VAL A 174 2.16 9.33 11.08
N PHE A 175 2.15 9.07 12.39
CA PHE A 175 1.14 8.24 13.03
C PHE A 175 0.32 9.07 14.02
N ILE A 176 -1.00 9.10 13.84
CA ILE A 176 -1.93 9.84 14.70
C ILE A 176 -2.54 8.87 15.70
N GLU A 177 -2.00 8.88 16.92
CA GLU A 177 -2.49 8.09 18.04
C GLU A 177 -3.68 8.80 18.72
N GLN A 178 -4.73 8.05 18.99
CA GLN A 178 -5.91 8.50 19.72
C GLN A 178 -5.83 7.96 21.16
N LYS A 179 -5.24 8.74 22.09
CA LYS A 179 -5.02 8.32 23.49
C LYS A 179 -6.32 8.19 24.25
N GLU A 180 -7.21 9.16 24.10
CA GLU A 180 -8.56 9.17 24.69
C GLU A 180 -9.55 9.70 23.67
N VAL A 181 -10.71 9.08 23.55
CA VAL A 181 -11.77 9.56 22.68
C VAL A 181 -13.12 9.51 23.40
N GLY A 182 -13.78 10.67 23.45
CA GLY A 182 -15.13 10.83 23.96
C GLY A 182 -15.87 11.95 23.24
N ALA A 183 -17.17 12.06 23.47
CA ALA A 183 -18.02 13.07 22.82
C ALA A 183 -17.62 14.52 23.19
N GLY A 184 -17.08 14.74 24.38
CA GLY A 184 -16.65 16.06 24.83
C GLY A 184 -15.25 16.47 24.41
N ARG A 185 -14.35 15.50 24.31
CA ARG A 185 -12.94 15.72 23.91
C ARG A 185 -12.32 14.47 23.34
N ALA A 186 -11.27 14.67 22.53
CA ALA A 186 -10.31 13.63 22.17
C ALA A 186 -8.88 14.14 22.42
N VAL A 187 -8.08 13.32 23.10
CA VAL A 187 -6.65 13.57 23.34
C VAL A 187 -5.85 12.77 22.30
N ILE A 188 -5.02 13.47 21.55
CA ILE A 188 -4.36 12.91 20.39
C ILE A 188 -2.87 13.22 20.46
N ALA A 189 -2.03 12.28 20.02
CA ALA A 189 -0.61 12.48 19.79
C ALA A 189 -0.28 12.21 18.32
N GLY A 190 0.36 13.18 17.67
CA GLY A 190 0.96 13.00 16.37
C GLY A 190 2.42 12.59 16.52
N HIS A 191 2.74 11.32 16.22
CA HIS A 191 4.11 10.82 16.18
C HIS A 191 4.68 11.03 14.80
N VAL A 192 5.70 11.86 14.69
CA VAL A 192 6.33 12.22 13.42
C VAL A 192 7.73 11.66 13.39
N GLU A 193 8.01 10.81 12.42
CA GLU A 193 9.34 10.29 12.13
C GLU A 193 9.98 11.12 11.02
N LEU A 194 11.17 11.65 11.31
CA LEU A 194 11.90 12.58 10.46
C LEU A 194 13.28 12.00 10.13
N ASP A 195 13.68 12.08 8.88
CA ASP A 195 15.05 11.78 8.47
C ASP A 195 15.80 13.08 8.16
N ALA A 196 16.85 13.38 8.95
CA ALA A 196 17.71 14.55 8.81
C ALA A 196 19.09 14.17 8.29
N ASP A 197 19.60 14.89 7.30
CA ASP A 197 20.92 14.64 6.72
C ASP A 197 22.06 15.26 7.54
N LYS A 198 21.73 16.20 8.40
CA LYS A 198 22.64 16.92 9.31
C LYS A 198 21.94 17.27 10.61
N ASP A 199 22.74 17.68 11.62
CA ASP A 199 22.18 18.26 12.84
C ASP A 199 21.47 19.57 12.50
N MET A 200 20.25 19.74 13.01
CA MET A 200 19.40 20.92 12.79
C MET A 200 18.80 21.40 14.11
N ASN A 201 18.88 22.69 14.39
CA ASN A 201 18.34 23.26 15.63
C ASN A 201 17.06 24.05 15.35
N GLY A 202 16.14 24.05 16.32
CA GLY A 202 14.95 24.86 16.28
C GLY A 202 13.98 24.52 15.15
N VAL A 203 13.92 23.27 14.74
CA VAL A 203 12.95 22.80 13.73
C VAL A 203 11.56 22.81 14.34
N LEU A 204 10.64 23.54 13.70
CA LEU A 204 9.24 23.60 14.11
C LEU A 204 8.44 22.52 13.39
N VAL A 205 7.76 21.68 14.16
CA VAL A 205 6.82 20.67 13.69
C VAL A 205 5.41 21.11 14.08
N THR A 206 4.52 21.31 13.12
CA THR A 206 3.13 21.71 13.39
C THR A 206 2.16 20.66 12.86
N ILE A 207 1.03 20.50 13.59
CA ILE A 207 -0.11 19.73 13.10
C ILE A 207 -1.30 20.68 12.98
N THR A 208 -1.84 20.79 11.78
CA THR A 208 -2.92 21.71 11.42
C THR A 208 -4.13 20.91 10.93
N ASP A 209 -5.32 21.32 11.34
CA ASP A 209 -6.54 20.90 10.66
C ASP A 209 -6.59 21.61 9.29
N GLU A 210 -6.34 20.86 8.23
CA GLU A 210 -6.21 21.41 6.87
C GLU A 210 -7.50 22.09 6.38
N VAL A 211 -8.66 21.64 6.87
CA VAL A 211 -9.96 22.20 6.45
C VAL A 211 -10.21 23.57 7.06
N THR A 212 -9.87 23.73 8.34
CA THR A 212 -10.09 25.00 9.06
C THR A 212 -8.89 25.93 9.06
N GLY A 213 -7.71 25.42 8.70
CA GLY A 213 -6.43 26.14 8.78
C GLY A 213 -5.92 26.34 10.22
N ARG A 214 -6.60 25.74 11.23
CA ARG A 214 -6.23 25.91 12.63
C ARG A 214 -5.05 25.01 12.98
N VAL A 215 -3.98 25.60 13.54
CA VAL A 215 -2.92 24.86 14.20
C VAL A 215 -3.47 24.22 15.47
N LEU A 216 -3.35 22.90 15.57
CA LEU A 216 -3.85 22.08 16.66
C LEU A 216 -2.78 21.84 17.73
N GLY A 217 -1.54 21.66 17.27
CA GLY A 217 -0.37 21.48 18.12
C GLY A 217 0.90 21.81 17.38
N GLU A 218 1.93 22.16 18.15
CA GLU A 218 3.26 22.47 17.62
C GLU A 218 4.34 21.99 18.57
N TRP A 219 5.50 21.67 18.04
CA TRP A 219 6.67 21.27 18.80
C TRP A 219 7.94 21.79 18.14
N GLN A 220 8.82 22.41 18.92
CA GLN A 220 10.14 22.81 18.49
C GLN A 220 11.15 21.75 18.90
N ALA A 221 11.93 21.25 17.94
CA ALA A 221 12.87 20.15 18.14
C ALA A 221 14.27 20.53 17.63
N ASP A 222 15.27 20.07 18.35
CA ASP A 222 16.64 19.97 17.84
C ASP A 222 16.83 18.54 17.32
N LEU A 223 17.14 18.43 16.04
CA LEU A 223 17.28 17.14 15.34
C LEU A 223 18.76 16.78 15.20
N LYS A 224 19.06 15.50 15.30
CA LYS A 224 20.35 14.92 14.99
C LYS A 224 20.33 14.31 13.60
N ARG A 225 21.48 14.24 12.97
CA ARG A 225 21.63 13.50 11.71
C ARG A 225 21.10 12.07 11.86
N GLY A 226 20.29 11.63 10.90
CA GLY A 226 19.60 10.34 10.88
C GLY A 226 18.14 10.45 11.28
N THR A 227 17.56 9.34 11.73
CA THR A 227 16.14 9.25 12.06
C THR A 227 15.84 9.84 13.44
N ASN A 228 14.91 10.78 13.50
CA ASN A 228 14.41 11.44 14.71
C ASN A 228 12.93 11.14 14.88
N ARG A 229 12.44 11.15 16.12
CA ARG A 229 11.01 10.99 16.46
C ARG A 229 10.56 12.13 17.34
N VAL A 230 9.54 12.83 16.87
CA VAL A 230 8.93 13.96 17.55
C VAL A 230 7.47 13.63 17.85
N THR A 231 6.98 14.00 19.02
CA THR A 231 5.57 13.83 19.39
C THR A 231 4.93 15.20 19.59
N VAL A 232 3.84 15.45 18.89
CA VAL A 232 3.02 16.67 19.01
C VAL A 232 1.69 16.30 19.60
N ASP A 233 1.45 16.67 20.87
CA ASP A 233 0.20 16.43 21.57
C ASP A 233 -0.81 17.56 21.30
N PHE A 234 -2.09 17.20 21.12
CA PHE A 234 -3.17 18.16 20.96
C PHE A 234 -4.53 17.62 21.43
N VAL A 235 -5.48 18.52 21.61
CA VAL A 235 -6.84 18.18 22.07
C VAL A 235 -7.87 18.73 21.08
N LEU A 236 -8.78 17.85 20.67
CA LEU A 236 -9.98 18.24 19.95
C LEU A 236 -11.15 18.35 20.96
N HIS A 237 -11.75 19.56 21.04
CA HIS A 237 -12.94 19.79 21.85
C HIS A 237 -14.20 19.49 21.03
N LYS A 238 -15.11 18.69 21.60
CA LYS A 238 -16.35 18.23 20.95
C LYS A 238 -16.09 17.70 19.54
N PRO A 239 -15.19 16.67 19.39
CA PRO A 239 -14.82 16.18 18.08
C PRO A 239 -16.02 15.59 17.35
N LYS A 240 -16.05 15.73 16.01
CA LYS A 240 -16.92 14.92 15.16
C LYS A 240 -16.38 13.50 15.15
N LEU A 241 -17.13 12.57 15.77
CA LEU A 241 -16.73 11.17 15.81
C LEU A 241 -17.01 10.49 14.47
N TRP A 242 -16.09 9.60 14.08
CA TRP A 242 -16.29 8.70 12.96
C TRP A 242 -17.24 7.56 13.35
N TRP A 243 -18.17 7.25 12.46
CA TRP A 243 -19.12 6.16 12.63
C TRP A 243 -19.10 5.23 11.42
N SER A 244 -19.37 3.94 11.64
CA SER A 244 -19.60 2.98 10.57
C SER A 244 -20.94 3.22 9.90
N ASN A 245 -21.12 2.59 8.74
CA ASN A 245 -22.33 2.70 7.93
C ASN A 245 -23.57 2.35 8.75
N GLY A 246 -24.59 3.22 8.71
CA GLY A 246 -25.86 3.06 9.43
C GLY A 246 -25.87 3.55 10.88
N LEU A 247 -24.73 3.89 11.48
CA LEU A 247 -24.63 4.39 12.86
C LEU A 247 -24.40 5.91 12.94
N GLY A 248 -23.92 6.53 11.86
CA GLY A 248 -23.65 7.96 11.81
C GLY A 248 -22.79 8.35 10.60
N GLU A 249 -22.19 9.54 10.67
CA GLU A 249 -21.33 10.08 9.61
C GLU A 249 -19.91 9.48 9.71
N PRO A 250 -19.33 8.96 8.62
CA PRO A 250 -17.93 8.50 8.58
C PRO A 250 -16.99 9.69 8.41
N PHE A 251 -17.04 10.64 9.36
CA PHE A 251 -16.27 11.88 9.28
C PHE A 251 -14.77 11.63 9.40
N LEU A 252 -13.98 12.21 8.50
CA LEU A 252 -12.52 12.14 8.48
C LEU A 252 -11.92 13.55 8.63
N TYR A 253 -11.14 13.75 9.68
CA TYR A 253 -10.25 14.89 9.80
C TYR A 253 -9.12 14.79 8.78
N ARG A 254 -8.59 15.92 8.33
CA ARG A 254 -7.39 16.02 7.52
C ARG A 254 -6.35 16.77 8.34
N PHE A 255 -5.41 16.03 8.90
CA PHE A 255 -4.31 16.59 9.68
C PHE A 255 -3.09 16.76 8.78
N ARG A 256 -2.70 18.02 8.55
CA ARG A 256 -1.49 18.37 7.83
C ARG A 256 -0.37 18.58 8.84
N THR A 257 0.70 17.82 8.68
CA THR A 257 1.96 17.98 9.42
C THR A 257 2.93 18.74 8.55
N ASP A 258 3.38 19.89 9.01
CA ASP A 258 4.37 20.73 8.32
C ASP A 258 5.67 20.77 9.13
N ILE A 259 6.81 20.72 8.44
CA ILE A 259 8.15 20.84 9.01
C ILE A 259 8.76 22.14 8.50
N ILE A 260 9.09 23.03 9.44
CA ILE A 260 9.59 24.36 9.14
C ILE A 260 10.95 24.56 9.82
N ALA A 261 11.94 25.02 9.06
CA ALA A 261 13.23 25.41 9.60
C ALA A 261 13.68 26.72 8.97
N GLY A 262 14.23 27.64 9.78
CA GLY A 262 14.65 28.95 9.29
C GLY A 262 13.52 29.81 8.67
N GLY A 263 12.28 29.48 8.98
CA GLY A 263 11.09 30.12 8.40
C GLY A 263 10.63 29.55 7.05
N GLU A 264 11.32 28.54 6.52
CA GLU A 264 10.97 27.87 5.28
C GLU A 264 10.29 26.53 5.53
N LEU A 265 9.24 26.21 4.75
CA LEU A 265 8.59 24.90 4.74
C LEU A 265 9.49 23.92 4.00
N LEU A 266 10.00 22.90 4.72
CA LEU A 266 10.87 21.89 4.14
C LEU A 266 10.10 20.69 3.61
N ASP A 267 9.09 20.21 4.35
CA ASP A 267 8.24 19.09 3.95
C ASP A 267 6.86 19.15 4.60
N SER A 268 5.90 18.50 3.98
CA SER A 268 4.50 18.48 4.43
C SER A 268 3.84 17.16 4.10
N LYS A 269 3.06 16.60 5.06
CA LYS A 269 2.30 15.37 4.88
C LYS A 269 0.91 15.49 5.48
N THR A 270 -0.12 15.07 4.73
CA THR A 270 -1.51 15.08 5.21
C THR A 270 -2.02 13.68 5.44
N GLU A 271 -2.53 13.42 6.65
CA GLU A 271 -3.19 12.17 7.03
C GLU A 271 -4.70 12.38 7.22
N ARG A 272 -5.50 11.40 6.75
CA ARG A 272 -6.96 11.37 6.98
C ARG A 272 -7.30 10.43 8.12
N VAL A 273 -7.91 10.96 9.17
CA VAL A 273 -8.13 10.22 10.42
C VAL A 273 -9.57 10.32 10.88
N GLY A 274 -10.21 9.17 11.12
CA GLY A 274 -11.52 9.10 11.77
C GLY A 274 -11.34 9.00 13.28
N ILE A 275 -11.82 9.98 14.01
CA ILE A 275 -11.73 10.00 15.48
C ILE A 275 -12.81 9.09 16.06
N ARG A 276 -12.39 8.01 16.71
CA ARG A 276 -13.29 7.01 17.29
C ARG A 276 -12.65 6.26 18.46
N SER A 277 -13.47 5.78 19.37
CA SER A 277 -13.10 4.71 20.29
C SER A 277 -13.60 3.37 19.75
N LEU A 278 -12.75 2.34 19.79
CA LEU A 278 -13.08 0.99 19.37
C LEU A 278 -12.60 0.01 20.43
N LYS A 279 -13.50 -0.83 20.93
CA LYS A 279 -13.18 -1.86 21.93
C LYS A 279 -13.77 -3.19 21.51
N VAL A 280 -13.03 -4.26 21.76
CA VAL A 280 -13.58 -5.62 21.78
C VAL A 280 -14.01 -5.90 23.21
N VAL A 281 -15.29 -6.15 23.43
CA VAL A 281 -15.83 -6.47 24.74
C VAL A 281 -15.90 -7.98 24.88
N HIS A 282 -15.07 -8.52 25.77
CA HIS A 282 -15.01 -9.93 26.10
C HIS A 282 -15.08 -10.08 27.63
N GLN A 283 -16.29 -10.35 28.12
CA GLN A 283 -16.58 -10.40 29.57
C GLN A 283 -17.39 -11.66 29.87
N PRO A 284 -17.24 -12.24 31.08
CA PRO A 284 -18.11 -13.33 31.55
C PRO A 284 -19.57 -12.88 31.55
N ASP A 285 -20.48 -13.77 31.16
CA ASP A 285 -21.94 -13.64 31.31
C ASP A 285 -22.53 -14.94 31.85
N LYS A 286 -23.84 -15.01 31.92
CA LYS A 286 -24.55 -16.17 32.50
C LYS A 286 -24.39 -17.47 31.65
N ASP A 287 -24.09 -17.34 30.36
CA ASP A 287 -24.01 -18.46 29.41
C ASP A 287 -22.56 -18.72 28.93
N GLY A 288 -21.57 -17.90 29.38
CA GLY A 288 -20.16 -18.02 28.97
C GLY A 288 -19.44 -16.69 28.96
N HIS A 289 -19.11 -16.19 27.76
CA HIS A 289 -18.43 -14.89 27.56
C HIS A 289 -19.07 -14.14 26.40
N THR A 290 -19.25 -12.82 26.59
CA THR A 290 -19.60 -11.93 25.47
C THR A 290 -18.43 -11.79 24.52
N PHE A 291 -18.73 -11.55 23.24
CA PHE A 291 -17.73 -11.15 22.26
C PHE A 291 -18.40 -10.21 21.25
N TYR A 292 -18.18 -8.92 21.40
CA TYR A 292 -18.71 -7.93 20.47
C TYR A 292 -17.81 -6.70 20.37
N ILE A 293 -18.01 -5.92 19.30
CA ILE A 293 -17.33 -4.66 19.07
C ILE A 293 -18.17 -3.52 19.65
N GLU A 294 -17.54 -2.63 20.41
CA GLU A 294 -18.11 -1.38 20.87
C GLU A 294 -17.45 -0.21 20.14
N LEU A 295 -18.24 0.57 19.38
CA LEU A 295 -17.80 1.76 18.67
C LEU A 295 -18.38 3.00 19.33
N ASN A 296 -17.52 3.90 19.83
CA ASN A 296 -17.91 5.12 20.52
C ASN A 296 -18.93 4.88 21.66
N GLY A 297 -18.74 3.79 22.42
CA GLY A 297 -19.60 3.40 23.51
C GLY A 297 -20.92 2.72 23.10
N ARG A 298 -21.09 2.37 21.81
CA ARG A 298 -22.27 1.65 21.32
C ARG A 298 -21.91 0.26 20.83
N PRO A 299 -22.58 -0.80 21.31
CA PRO A 299 -22.43 -2.13 20.75
C PRO A 299 -22.78 -2.17 19.25
N VAL A 300 -21.94 -2.83 18.47
CA VAL A 300 -22.11 -2.95 17.02
C VAL A 300 -22.24 -4.42 16.65
N PHE A 301 -23.30 -4.73 15.92
CA PHE A 301 -23.39 -6.01 15.23
C PHE A 301 -22.71 -5.88 13.86
N ALA A 302 -21.58 -6.56 13.68
CA ALA A 302 -20.76 -6.47 12.48
C ALA A 302 -21.42 -7.19 11.28
N LYS A 303 -22.39 -6.53 10.63
CA LYS A 303 -23.01 -7.01 9.41
C LYS A 303 -22.04 -6.83 8.25
N GLY A 304 -21.70 -7.91 7.57
CA GLY A 304 -20.73 -7.82 6.50
C GLY A 304 -20.79 -8.98 5.52
N ALA A 305 -19.91 -8.92 4.54
CA ALA A 305 -19.68 -9.96 3.56
C ALA A 305 -18.20 -10.01 3.18
N ASN A 306 -17.77 -11.14 2.64
CA ASN A 306 -16.44 -11.26 2.05
C ASN A 306 -16.44 -10.57 0.69
N TYR A 307 -15.42 -9.75 0.46
CA TYR A 307 -15.23 -9.08 -0.82
C TYR A 307 -14.18 -9.82 -1.63
N ILE A 308 -14.59 -10.38 -2.75
CA ILE A 308 -13.72 -10.99 -3.75
C ILE A 308 -13.15 -9.85 -4.62
N PRO A 309 -11.87 -9.89 -5.01
CA PRO A 309 -11.31 -8.88 -5.92
C PRO A 309 -12.17 -8.69 -7.18
N SER A 310 -12.47 -7.44 -7.52
CA SER A 310 -13.32 -7.11 -8.67
C SER A 310 -12.70 -7.51 -10.02
N ASP A 311 -11.39 -7.73 -10.06
CA ASP A 311 -10.63 -8.09 -11.25
C ASP A 311 -9.36 -8.85 -10.87
N ASN A 312 -8.95 -9.81 -11.69
CA ASN A 312 -7.64 -10.46 -11.56
C ASN A 312 -6.48 -9.48 -11.78
N PHE A 313 -6.70 -8.45 -12.61
CA PHE A 313 -5.72 -7.42 -12.89
C PHE A 313 -5.97 -6.18 -12.05
N LEU A 314 -5.48 -6.18 -10.82
CA LEU A 314 -5.69 -5.10 -9.84
C LEU A 314 -5.45 -3.67 -10.38
N PRO A 315 -4.45 -3.42 -11.27
CA PRO A 315 -4.26 -2.08 -11.83
C PRO A 315 -5.43 -1.52 -12.64
N ARG A 316 -6.34 -2.38 -13.11
CA ARG A 316 -7.56 -1.95 -13.84
C ARG A 316 -8.69 -1.50 -12.92
N VAL A 317 -8.61 -1.84 -11.63
CA VAL A 317 -9.67 -1.48 -10.68
C VAL A 317 -9.50 -0.04 -10.24
N THR A 318 -10.41 0.82 -10.68
CA THR A 318 -10.36 2.25 -10.37
C THR A 318 -11.04 2.56 -9.03
N PRO A 319 -10.77 3.74 -8.43
CA PRO A 319 -11.51 4.20 -7.25
C PRO A 319 -13.03 4.21 -7.45
N GLU A 320 -13.50 4.48 -8.68
CA GLU A 320 -14.93 4.48 -9.06
C GLU A 320 -15.52 3.07 -9.00
N ASN A 321 -14.77 2.03 -9.41
CA ASN A 321 -15.18 0.63 -9.27
C ASN A 321 -15.39 0.28 -7.80
N TYR A 322 -14.41 0.57 -6.94
CA TYR A 322 -14.53 0.36 -5.50
C TYR A 322 -15.70 1.13 -4.88
N LYS A 323 -15.88 2.40 -5.28
CA LYS A 323 -17.00 3.23 -4.82
C LYS A 323 -18.35 2.66 -5.23
N LYS A 324 -18.46 2.10 -6.44
CA LYS A 324 -19.67 1.44 -6.93
C LYS A 324 -19.99 0.20 -6.09
N ASP A 325 -18.99 -0.63 -5.80
CA ASP A 325 -19.17 -1.85 -5.01
C ASP A 325 -19.52 -1.50 -3.55
N ASP A 326 -18.82 -0.53 -2.94
CA ASP A 326 -19.14 -0.02 -1.61
C ASP A 326 -20.59 0.53 -1.55
N SER A 327 -21.03 1.26 -2.57
CA SER A 327 -22.39 1.77 -2.64
C SER A 327 -23.46 0.66 -2.73
N ARG A 328 -23.12 -0.47 -3.36
CA ARG A 328 -23.99 -1.67 -3.39
C ARG A 328 -24.06 -2.32 -2.00
N CYS A 329 -22.90 -2.48 -1.34
CA CYS A 329 -22.85 -2.99 0.03
C CYS A 329 -23.62 -2.12 1.01
N ARG A 330 -23.53 -0.79 0.91
CA ARG A 330 -24.31 0.14 1.73
C ARG A 330 -25.81 0.01 1.53
N ARG A 331 -26.27 -0.19 0.28
CA ARG A 331 -27.70 -0.45 -0.01
C ARG A 331 -28.20 -1.75 0.63
N CYS A 332 -27.34 -2.75 0.76
CA CYS A 332 -27.62 -3.98 1.49
C CYS A 332 -27.50 -3.84 3.02
N LYS A 333 -27.25 -2.62 3.54
CA LYS A 333 -27.04 -2.32 4.96
C LYS A 333 -25.90 -3.09 5.61
N HIS A 334 -24.85 -3.42 4.84
CA HIS A 334 -23.62 -3.98 5.38
C HIS A 334 -22.79 -2.88 6.07
N GLU A 335 -22.32 -3.14 7.26
CA GLU A 335 -21.47 -2.22 8.04
C GLU A 335 -19.97 -2.49 7.77
N TYR A 336 -19.66 -3.68 7.28
CA TYR A 336 -18.33 -4.18 7.13
C TYR A 336 -18.20 -5.04 5.87
N VAL A 337 -17.08 -4.89 5.16
CA VAL A 337 -16.69 -5.73 4.02
C VAL A 337 -15.25 -6.18 4.22
N ALA A 338 -15.04 -7.49 4.37
CA ALA A 338 -13.71 -8.07 4.38
C ALA A 338 -13.22 -8.29 2.94
N ARG A 339 -11.97 -7.95 2.67
CA ARG A 339 -11.30 -8.32 1.43
C ARG A 339 -10.55 -9.64 1.62
N LEU A 340 -10.72 -10.54 0.67
CA LEU A 340 -9.94 -11.75 0.54
C LEU A 340 -8.81 -11.51 -0.48
N GLY A 341 -7.57 -11.69 -0.09
CA GLY A 341 -6.39 -11.60 -0.96
C GLY A 341 -5.21 -10.93 -0.34
#